data_aedaa38f367fd3f3b786d26ef83bb373
#
_entry.id   aedaa38f367fd3f3b786d26ef83bb373
#
_cell.length_a   1.000
_cell.length_b   1.000
_cell.length_c   1.000
_cell.angle_alpha   90.00
_cell.angle_beta   90.00
_cell.angle_gamma   90.00
#
_symmetry.space_group_name_H-M   'P 1'
#
loop_
_entity.id
_entity.type
_entity.pdbx_description
1 polymer ?
#
loop_
_entity_poly.entity_id
_entity_poly.type
_entity_poly.pdbx_seq_one_letter_code
_entity_poly.pdbx_strand_id
1 'polypeptide(L)'
;MSAYRTRLEASVETIRWLLLQGLPFRGHDEKESSLSRGNFVSLLTLLSQHDPEYSKVVFKLAPGNCQLTSPVVQKDIINACAKETTKAILEDMNGGFFAILADESADISDKEQMALCLRYVNKKGEVCERLLGVVHVPNTLL
;
A
#
# COMPACT_ATOMS: atom_id res chain seq x y z
N MET A 1 -24.86 3.76 -4.99
CA MET A 1 -23.62 2.94 -5.13
C MET A 1 -23.92 1.55 -4.58
N SER A 2 -23.29 0.45 -5.06
CA SER A 2 -23.55 -0.86 -4.46
C SER A 2 -22.83 -0.96 -3.11
N ALA A 3 -23.41 -1.67 -2.12
CA ALA A 3 -22.81 -1.87 -0.81
C ALA A 3 -21.39 -2.48 -0.85
N TYR A 4 -21.11 -3.31 -1.87
CA TYR A 4 -19.78 -3.84 -2.13
C TYR A 4 -18.78 -2.73 -2.48
N ARG A 5 -19.15 -1.84 -3.40
CA ARG A 5 -18.29 -0.75 -3.85
C ARG A 5 -17.98 0.23 -2.72
N THR A 6 -18.99 0.62 -1.94
CA THR A 6 -18.79 1.50 -0.76
C THR A 6 -17.84 0.87 0.25
N ARG A 7 -17.96 -0.44 0.50
CA ARG A 7 -17.07 -1.18 1.40
C ARG A 7 -15.64 -1.25 0.87
N LEU A 8 -15.48 -1.50 -0.43
CA LEU A 8 -14.16 -1.50 -1.07
C LEU A 8 -13.52 -0.12 -1.00
N GLU A 9 -14.28 0.93 -1.25
CA GLU A 9 -13.83 2.32 -1.18
C GLU A 9 -13.31 2.67 0.23
N ALA A 10 -14.06 2.32 1.29
CA ALA A 10 -13.63 2.49 2.67
C ALA A 10 -12.29 1.78 2.97
N SER A 11 -12.11 0.54 2.48
CA SER A 11 -10.86 -0.19 2.64
C SER A 11 -9.70 0.44 1.84
N VAL A 12 -9.96 0.90 0.63
CA VAL A 12 -8.96 1.57 -0.22
C VAL A 12 -8.53 2.90 0.38
N GLU A 13 -9.44 3.73 0.86
CA GLU A 13 -9.12 5.00 1.52
C GLU A 13 -8.28 4.81 2.78
N THR A 14 -8.67 3.84 3.61
CA THR A 14 -7.92 3.46 4.81
C THR A 14 -6.48 3.07 4.45
N ILE A 15 -6.32 2.19 3.47
CA ILE A 15 -5.00 1.71 3.02
C ILE A 15 -4.18 2.84 2.41
N ARG A 16 -4.77 3.65 1.54
CA ARG A 16 -4.08 4.80 0.94
C ARG A 16 -3.53 5.75 2.00
N TRP A 17 -4.33 6.07 3.01
CA TRP A 17 -3.89 6.95 4.08
C TRP A 17 -2.70 6.35 4.85
N LEU A 18 -2.79 5.06 5.22
CA LEU A 18 -1.72 4.37 5.93
C LEU A 18 -0.42 4.29 5.10
N LEU A 19 -0.52 4.04 3.78
CA LEU A 19 0.62 4.05 2.88
C LEU A 19 1.29 5.43 2.82
N LEU A 20 0.51 6.50 2.71
CA LEU A 20 1.01 7.87 2.68
C LEU A 20 1.72 8.29 3.98
N GLN A 21 1.29 7.74 5.11
CA GLN A 21 1.90 8.00 6.41
C GLN A 21 3.05 7.03 6.76
N GLY A 22 3.32 6.02 5.94
CA GLY A 22 4.32 4.98 6.22
C GLY A 22 4.01 4.15 7.46
N LEU A 23 2.73 3.96 7.79
CA LEU A 23 2.29 3.28 9.00
C LEU A 23 2.07 1.78 8.76
N PRO A 24 2.39 0.92 9.74
CA PRO A 24 2.06 -0.49 9.69
C PRO A 24 0.53 -0.69 9.70
N PHE A 25 0.06 -1.76 9.05
CA PHE A 25 -1.37 -2.05 8.92
C PHE A 25 -1.91 -2.84 10.09
N ARG A 26 -1.14 -3.85 10.54
CA ARG A 26 -1.59 -4.84 11.49
C ARG A 26 -1.17 -4.50 12.92
N GLY A 27 -1.94 -5.03 13.89
CA GLY A 27 -1.59 -5.08 15.31
C GLY A 27 -1.05 -6.45 15.70
N HIS A 28 -0.57 -6.57 16.93
CA HIS A 28 -0.13 -7.85 17.49
C HIS A 28 -1.31 -8.82 17.75
N ASP A 29 -2.47 -8.28 18.07
CA ASP A 29 -3.69 -9.05 18.33
C ASP A 29 -4.88 -8.36 17.66
N GLU A 30 -5.37 -8.96 16.59
CA GLU A 30 -6.50 -8.42 15.80
C GLU A 30 -7.88 -8.92 16.29
N LYS A 31 -7.95 -9.66 17.41
CA LYS A 31 -9.22 -10.12 17.97
C LYS A 31 -10.12 -8.95 18.34
N GLU A 32 -11.44 -9.20 18.33
CA GLU A 32 -12.44 -8.17 18.65
C GLU A 32 -12.30 -7.61 20.07
N SER A 33 -11.78 -8.41 21.02
CA SER A 33 -11.52 -8.01 22.40
C SER A 33 -10.25 -7.18 22.59
N SER A 34 -9.39 -7.07 21.58
CA SER A 34 -8.13 -6.32 21.66
C SER A 34 -8.38 -4.82 21.62
N LEU A 35 -7.67 -4.08 22.48
CA LEU A 35 -7.65 -2.61 22.45
C LEU A 35 -6.76 -2.05 21.35
N SER A 36 -5.88 -2.88 20.74
CA SER A 36 -4.95 -2.49 19.68
C SER A 36 -4.98 -3.49 18.54
N ARG A 37 -6.03 -3.43 17.73
CA ARG A 37 -6.27 -4.32 16.58
C ARG A 37 -5.43 -3.97 15.34
N GLY A 38 -4.58 -2.96 15.44
CA GLY A 38 -3.78 -2.44 14.33
C GLY A 38 -4.41 -1.23 13.65
N ASN A 39 -3.55 -0.49 12.92
CA ASN A 39 -3.94 0.81 12.38
C ASN A 39 -5.04 0.70 11.31
N PHE A 40 -5.03 -0.36 10.51
CA PHE A 40 -6.06 -0.56 9.49
C PHE A 40 -7.46 -0.67 10.12
N VAL A 41 -7.62 -1.56 11.10
CA VAL A 41 -8.93 -1.75 11.75
C VAL A 41 -9.33 -0.51 12.53
N SER A 42 -8.40 0.13 13.23
CA SER A 42 -8.66 1.34 14.02
C SER A 42 -9.09 2.51 13.15
N LEU A 43 -8.39 2.77 12.04
CA LEU A 43 -8.73 3.86 11.13
C LEU A 43 -10.05 3.59 10.38
N LEU A 44 -10.27 2.36 9.90
CA LEU A 44 -11.53 1.99 9.27
C LEU A 44 -12.71 2.13 10.25
N THR A 45 -12.50 1.81 11.53
CA THR A 45 -13.50 2.02 12.58
C THR A 45 -13.80 3.51 12.75
N LEU A 46 -12.76 4.34 12.83
CA LEU A 46 -12.92 5.79 12.94
C LEU A 46 -13.69 6.37 11.74
N LEU A 47 -13.31 5.99 10.53
CA LEU A 47 -14.01 6.43 9.31
C LEU A 47 -15.48 6.02 9.32
N SER A 48 -15.77 4.77 9.74
CA SER A 48 -17.16 4.30 9.81
C SER A 48 -18.01 4.98 10.88
N GLN A 49 -17.39 5.57 11.90
CA GLN A 49 -18.12 6.36 12.92
C GLN A 49 -18.53 7.73 12.40
N HIS A 50 -17.79 8.27 11.43
CA HIS A 50 -18.00 9.62 10.91
C HIS A 50 -18.67 9.65 9.54
N ASP A 51 -18.67 8.53 8.81
CA ASP A 51 -19.35 8.41 7.51
C ASP A 51 -20.54 7.44 7.60
N PRO A 52 -21.79 7.95 7.44
CA PRO A 52 -23.00 7.14 7.50
C PRO A 52 -23.08 6.05 6.42
N GLU A 53 -22.44 6.25 5.25
CA GLU A 53 -22.44 5.24 4.19
C GLU A 53 -21.49 4.10 4.51
N TYR A 54 -20.31 4.40 5.09
CA TYR A 54 -19.38 3.38 5.56
C TYR A 54 -19.94 2.60 6.75
N SER A 55 -20.58 3.30 7.70
CA SER A 55 -21.16 2.67 8.89
C SER A 55 -22.15 1.55 8.56
N LYS A 56 -22.88 1.66 7.45
CA LYS A 56 -23.91 0.67 7.02
C LYS A 56 -23.34 -0.60 6.39
N VAL A 57 -22.07 -0.60 5.99
CA VAL A 57 -21.54 -1.67 5.12
C VAL A 57 -20.27 -2.35 5.61
N VAL A 58 -19.60 -1.83 6.66
CA VAL A 58 -18.35 -2.39 7.19
C VAL A 58 -18.58 -3.28 8.41
N PHE A 59 -17.59 -4.10 8.73
CA PHE A 59 -17.54 -4.99 9.90
C PHE A 59 -18.78 -5.89 10.04
N LYS A 60 -19.51 -5.79 11.15
CA LYS A 60 -20.69 -6.64 11.46
C LYS A 60 -21.84 -6.48 10.45
N LEU A 61 -21.90 -5.34 9.76
CA LEU A 61 -22.90 -5.07 8.72
C LEU A 61 -22.47 -5.53 7.33
N ALA A 62 -21.23 -5.99 7.20
CA ALA A 62 -20.74 -6.65 5.99
C ALA A 62 -21.10 -8.15 5.99
N PRO A 63 -21.35 -8.76 4.80
CA PRO A 63 -21.41 -10.21 4.70
C PRO A 63 -20.13 -10.86 5.20
N GLY A 64 -20.23 -11.95 5.99
CA GLY A 64 -19.08 -12.58 6.65
C GLY A 64 -17.97 -13.03 5.69
N ASN A 65 -18.35 -13.43 4.48
CA ASN A 65 -17.41 -13.84 3.42
C ASN A 65 -16.92 -12.67 2.53
N CYS A 66 -17.33 -11.43 2.83
CA CYS A 66 -17.01 -10.27 2.00
C CYS A 66 -16.83 -8.99 2.83
N GLN A 67 -16.04 -9.08 3.91
CA GLN A 67 -15.76 -7.93 4.78
C GLN A 67 -14.72 -6.97 4.19
N LEU A 68 -13.88 -7.46 3.26
CA LEU A 68 -12.78 -6.73 2.60
C LEU A 68 -11.71 -6.18 3.58
N THR A 69 -11.59 -6.81 4.75
CA THR A 69 -10.65 -6.40 5.81
C THR A 69 -9.52 -7.41 6.05
N SER A 70 -9.56 -8.57 5.37
CA SER A 70 -8.57 -9.63 5.58
C SER A 70 -7.16 -9.20 5.11
N PRO A 71 -6.09 -9.76 5.70
CA PRO A 71 -4.72 -9.49 5.27
C PRO A 71 -4.46 -9.75 3.79
N VAL A 72 -5.17 -10.72 3.19
CA VAL A 72 -5.07 -11.01 1.75
C VAL A 72 -5.61 -9.83 0.94
N VAL A 73 -6.82 -9.36 1.27
CA VAL A 73 -7.43 -8.20 0.59
C VAL A 73 -6.60 -6.94 0.78
N GLN A 74 -6.05 -6.72 1.98
CA GLN A 74 -5.14 -5.59 2.22
C GLN A 74 -3.93 -5.64 1.28
N LYS A 75 -3.28 -6.81 1.14
CA LYS A 75 -2.15 -7.00 0.21
C LYS A 75 -2.55 -6.78 -1.24
N ASP A 76 -3.72 -7.25 -1.66
CA ASP A 76 -4.21 -7.05 -3.03
C ASP A 76 -4.42 -5.56 -3.34
N ILE A 77 -4.98 -4.80 -2.41
CA ILE A 77 -5.13 -3.34 -2.56
C ILE A 77 -3.77 -2.64 -2.58
N ILE A 78 -2.83 -3.03 -1.69
CA ILE A 78 -1.46 -2.49 -1.68
C ILE A 78 -0.77 -2.76 -3.03
N ASN A 79 -0.88 -3.99 -3.55
CA ASN A 79 -0.32 -4.35 -4.84
C ASN A 79 -0.93 -3.53 -5.99
N ALA A 80 -2.24 -3.26 -5.94
CA ALA A 80 -2.89 -2.40 -6.91
C ALA A 80 -2.36 -0.96 -6.82
N CYS A 81 -2.21 -0.40 -5.61
CA CYS A 81 -1.61 0.92 -5.40
C CYS A 81 -0.18 0.99 -5.95
N ALA A 82 0.65 -0.03 -5.69
CA ALA A 82 2.02 -0.10 -6.19
C ALA A 82 2.07 -0.12 -7.72
N LYS A 83 1.21 -0.91 -8.37
CA LYS A 83 1.11 -0.97 -9.84
C LYS A 83 0.69 0.36 -10.45
N GLU A 84 -0.31 1.03 -9.87
CA GLU A 84 -0.75 2.34 -10.34
C GLU A 84 0.34 3.42 -10.13
N THR A 85 1.09 3.34 -9.02
CA THR A 85 2.23 4.23 -8.78
C THR A 85 3.33 4.03 -9.82
N THR A 86 3.71 2.77 -10.10
CA THR A 86 4.70 2.46 -11.15
C THR A 86 4.24 2.95 -12.51
N LYS A 87 2.98 2.75 -12.86
CA LYS A 87 2.38 3.24 -14.10
C LYS A 87 2.46 4.76 -14.19
N ALA A 88 2.12 5.48 -13.13
CA ALA A 88 2.21 6.93 -13.08
C ALA A 88 3.65 7.44 -13.26
N ILE A 89 4.66 6.75 -12.68
CA ILE A 89 6.08 7.06 -12.88
C ILE A 89 6.47 6.90 -14.36
N LEU A 90 6.07 5.81 -15.01
CA LEU A 90 6.37 5.56 -16.43
C LEU A 90 5.69 6.57 -17.34
N GLU A 91 4.47 6.97 -17.04
CA GLU A 91 3.74 8.02 -17.79
C GLU A 91 4.37 9.41 -17.61
N ASP A 92 4.87 9.74 -16.41
CA ASP A 92 5.58 11.00 -16.13
C ASP A 92 6.93 11.06 -16.85
N MET A 93 7.64 9.93 -16.94
CA MET A 93 8.89 9.79 -17.73
C MET A 93 8.67 9.98 -19.23
N ASN A 94 7.47 9.69 -19.75
CA ASN A 94 7.03 9.97 -21.13
C ASN A 94 7.95 9.42 -22.24
N GLY A 95 8.58 8.27 -22.00
CA GLY A 95 9.52 7.66 -22.97
C GLY A 95 10.84 8.41 -23.15
N GLY A 96 11.15 9.36 -22.26
CA GLY A 96 12.42 10.07 -22.25
C GLY A 96 13.59 9.22 -21.76
N PHE A 97 14.79 9.82 -21.75
CA PHE A 97 15.98 9.18 -21.21
C PHE A 97 15.89 9.05 -19.69
N PHE A 98 16.41 7.95 -19.17
CA PHE A 98 16.48 7.68 -17.74
C PHE A 98 17.77 6.97 -17.37
N ALA A 99 18.13 7.03 -16.09
CA ALA A 99 19.16 6.21 -15.47
C ALA A 99 18.53 5.29 -14.43
N ILE A 100 19.07 4.09 -14.28
CA ILE A 100 18.73 3.17 -13.19
C ILE A 100 19.81 3.35 -12.12
N LEU A 101 19.36 3.59 -10.88
CA LEU A 101 20.20 3.53 -9.70
C LEU A 101 19.84 2.24 -8.95
N ALA A 102 20.84 1.45 -8.66
CA ALA A 102 20.71 0.23 -7.88
C ALA A 102 21.65 0.33 -6.68
N ASP A 103 21.13 0.03 -5.49
CA ASP A 103 21.89 0.00 -4.25
C ASP A 103 21.54 -1.26 -3.47
N GLU A 104 22.55 -1.95 -2.95
CA GLU A 104 22.39 -3.18 -2.20
C GLU A 104 22.57 -2.92 -0.71
N SER A 105 21.71 -3.52 0.09
CA SER A 105 21.78 -3.47 1.55
C SER A 105 21.32 -4.80 2.14
N ALA A 106 22.03 -5.29 3.14
CA ALA A 106 21.57 -6.44 3.92
C ALA A 106 20.53 -5.98 4.94
N ASP A 107 19.45 -6.74 5.08
CA ASP A 107 18.50 -6.54 6.17
C ASP A 107 19.02 -7.13 7.49
N ILE A 108 18.30 -6.92 8.59
CA ILE A 108 18.69 -7.40 9.92
C ILE A 108 18.74 -8.95 10.01
N SER A 109 18.25 -9.66 9.01
CA SER A 109 18.28 -11.13 8.89
C SER A 109 19.31 -11.62 7.88
N ASP A 110 20.31 -10.81 7.53
CA ASP A 110 21.36 -11.07 6.54
C ASP A 110 20.81 -11.41 5.14
N LYS A 111 19.60 -10.94 4.81
CA LYS A 111 19.06 -11.08 3.47
C LYS A 111 19.41 -9.85 2.66
N GLU A 112 20.12 -10.09 1.59
CA GLU A 112 20.48 -9.04 0.66
C GLU A 112 19.27 -8.56 -0.13
N GLN A 113 19.11 -7.26 -0.16
CA GLN A 113 18.04 -6.58 -0.86
C GLN A 113 18.65 -5.51 -1.75
N MET A 114 18.11 -5.39 -2.95
CA MET A 114 18.52 -4.36 -3.91
C MET A 114 17.37 -3.39 -4.12
N ALA A 115 17.60 -2.12 -3.81
CA ALA A 115 16.70 -1.04 -4.12
C ALA A 115 16.95 -0.57 -5.57
N LEU A 116 15.86 -0.46 -6.33
CA LEU A 116 15.89 0.02 -7.72
C LEU A 116 15.16 1.36 -7.81
N CYS A 117 15.89 2.41 -8.22
CA CYS A 117 15.33 3.73 -8.46
C CYS A 117 15.51 4.14 -9.92
N LEU A 118 14.53 4.85 -10.47
CA LEU A 118 14.64 5.56 -11.74
C LEU A 118 14.97 7.03 -11.51
N ARG A 119 15.94 7.55 -12.24
CA ARG A 119 16.24 8.97 -12.33
C ARG A 119 15.98 9.45 -13.76
N TYR A 120 15.11 10.45 -13.92
CA TYR A 120 14.68 10.96 -15.23
C TYR A 120 14.31 12.44 -15.14
N VAL A 121 14.09 13.06 -16.29
CA VAL A 121 13.55 14.42 -16.40
C VAL A 121 12.10 14.31 -16.83
N ASN A 122 11.18 14.88 -16.05
CA ASN A 122 9.76 14.86 -16.36
C ASN A 122 9.38 15.89 -17.46
N LYS A 123 8.10 15.90 -17.85
CA LYS A 123 7.56 16.83 -18.86
C LYS A 123 7.71 18.31 -18.51
N LYS A 124 7.94 18.65 -17.23
CA LYS A 124 8.15 20.02 -16.76
C LYS A 124 9.61 20.43 -16.75
N GLY A 125 10.54 19.52 -17.11
CA GLY A 125 11.98 19.74 -17.04
C GLY A 125 12.57 19.54 -15.64
N GLU A 126 11.85 18.93 -14.72
CA GLU A 126 12.30 18.65 -13.35
C GLU A 126 13.01 17.29 -13.28
N VAL A 127 14.14 17.24 -12.59
CA VAL A 127 14.83 15.97 -12.30
C VAL A 127 14.07 15.24 -11.21
N CYS A 128 13.63 14.04 -11.52
CA CYS A 128 12.88 13.16 -10.62
C CYS A 128 13.67 11.90 -10.30
N GLU A 129 13.67 11.49 -9.04
CA GLU A 129 14.10 10.16 -8.59
C GLU A 129 12.91 9.44 -7.98
N ARG A 130 12.65 8.20 -8.43
CA ARG A 130 11.50 7.42 -8.00
C ARG A 130 11.91 5.99 -7.71
N LEU A 131 11.63 5.51 -6.51
CA LEU A 131 11.79 4.11 -6.15
C LEU A 131 10.80 3.26 -6.92
N LEU A 132 11.29 2.25 -7.65
CA LEU A 132 10.46 1.25 -8.32
C LEU A 132 10.12 0.08 -7.40
N GLY A 133 11.07 -0.33 -6.57
CA GLY A 133 10.89 -1.44 -5.66
C GLY A 133 12.18 -1.89 -5.01
N VAL A 134 12.01 -2.83 -4.10
CA VAL A 134 13.10 -3.56 -3.45
C VAL A 134 12.99 -5.02 -3.86
N VAL A 135 14.09 -5.60 -4.34
CA VAL A 135 14.18 -6.97 -4.82
C VAL A 135 15.10 -7.75 -3.90
N HIS A 136 14.69 -8.95 -3.49
CA HIS A 136 15.57 -9.86 -2.76
C HIS A 136 16.62 -10.45 -3.71
N VAL A 137 17.88 -10.34 -3.34
CA VAL A 137 19.02 -10.90 -4.09
C VAL A 137 19.52 -12.15 -3.35
N PRO A 138 19.26 -13.36 -3.86
CA PRO A 138 19.57 -14.58 -3.11
C PRO A 138 21.05 -14.91 -3.03
N ASN A 139 21.89 -14.37 -3.91
CA ASN A 139 23.34 -14.54 -3.91
C ASN A 139 24.01 -13.30 -4.48
N THR A 140 24.82 -12.61 -3.69
CA THR A 140 25.78 -11.64 -4.23
C THR A 140 26.98 -12.42 -4.71
N LEU A 141 27.22 -12.44 -6.01
CA LEU A 141 28.50 -12.86 -6.55
C LEU A 141 29.47 -11.68 -6.30
N LEU A 142 30.22 -11.75 -5.20
CA LEU A 142 31.45 -10.98 -5.04
C LEU A 142 32.57 -11.63 -5.85
#